data_c47f14a000baa64def26fce2bbf7c7d8
#
_entry.id   c47f14a000baa64def26fce2bbf7c7d8
#
_cell.length_a   1.000
_cell.length_b   1.000
_cell.length_c   1.000
_cell.angle_alpha   90.00
_cell.angle_beta   90.00
_cell.angle_gamma   90.00
#
_symmetry.space_group_name_H-M   'P 1'
#
loop_
_entity.id
_entity.type
_entity.pdbx_description
1 polymer ?
#
loop_
_entity_poly.entity_id
_entity_poly.type
_entity_poly.pdbx_seq_one_letter_code
_entity_poly.pdbx_strand_id
1 'polypeptide(L)'
;MPEGYTHVRTAQKAAAAIHYKVQCPAAFAAGANGPDSFFCYEVWKKRAKRHFDLPTLGNRMHEEKTGEFLRCLCRHVKSRPQVEYALGFLSHYAADTVVHPFVYAMCQPGQPYAGPGGHGYLEIALDSTLHEEDTGSALVPVNDVSPLPTGEELADITALLHTCLLEVYGVDVSVEYLADAFYHTKVLR
;
A
#
# COMPACT_ATOMS: atom_id res chain seq x y z
N MET A 1 7.15 8.42 -1.28
CA MET A 1 6.50 7.10 -1.30
C MET A 1 6.40 6.65 0.13
N PRO A 2 5.22 6.35 0.59
CA PRO A 2 4.99 5.90 1.95
C PRO A 2 5.76 4.63 2.22
N GLU A 3 6.12 4.48 3.45
CA GLU A 3 7.04 3.46 3.84
C GLU A 3 6.29 2.23 4.30
N GLY A 4 6.48 1.19 3.56
CA GLY A 4 5.71 -0.03 3.70
C GLY A 4 5.93 -0.75 5.02
N TYR A 5 7.08 -0.57 5.70
CA TYR A 5 7.33 -1.25 6.97
C TYR A 5 6.34 -0.81 8.05
N THR A 6 6.14 0.50 8.20
CA THR A 6 5.17 1.05 9.16
C THR A 6 3.78 0.48 8.92
N HIS A 7 3.34 0.40 7.67
CA HIS A 7 2.05 -0.15 7.30
C HIS A 7 1.94 -1.65 7.60
N VAL A 8 2.91 -2.46 7.18
CA VAL A 8 2.91 -3.91 7.42
C VAL A 8 3.00 -4.21 8.91
N ARG A 9 3.88 -3.53 9.65
CA ARG A 9 3.99 -3.64 11.11
C ARG A 9 2.67 -3.31 11.81
N THR A 10 2.01 -2.22 11.40
CA THR A 10 0.73 -1.80 11.98
C THR A 10 -0.35 -2.85 11.74
N ALA A 11 -0.46 -3.36 10.52
CA ALA A 11 -1.39 -4.42 10.17
C ALA A 11 -1.14 -5.69 11.00
N GLN A 12 0.11 -6.11 11.14
CA GLN A 12 0.50 -7.29 11.93
C GLN A 12 0.17 -7.11 13.41
N LYS A 13 0.46 -5.94 14.00
CA LYS A 13 0.12 -5.63 15.39
C LYS A 13 -1.40 -5.58 15.61
N ALA A 14 -2.15 -5.01 14.67
CA ALA A 14 -3.62 -5.01 14.71
C ALA A 14 -4.19 -6.44 14.66
N ALA A 15 -3.70 -7.29 13.76
CA ALA A 15 -4.09 -8.68 13.66
C ALA A 15 -3.79 -9.44 14.97
N ALA A 16 -2.59 -9.25 15.54
CA ALA A 16 -2.19 -9.87 16.81
C ALA A 16 -3.08 -9.42 17.97
N ALA A 17 -3.44 -8.14 18.05
CA ALA A 17 -4.27 -7.58 19.11
C ALA A 17 -5.69 -8.19 19.15
N ILE A 18 -6.22 -8.61 18.01
CA ILE A 18 -7.52 -9.29 17.91
C ILE A 18 -7.40 -10.81 17.79
N HIS A 19 -6.20 -11.37 18.04
CA HIS A 19 -5.89 -12.80 17.91
C HIS A 19 -6.21 -13.39 16.52
N TYR A 20 -6.13 -12.56 15.46
CA TYR A 20 -6.33 -13.01 14.10
C TYR A 20 -5.07 -13.67 13.56
N LYS A 21 -5.19 -14.91 13.11
CA LYS A 21 -4.08 -15.67 12.51
C LYS A 21 -4.05 -15.45 10.99
N VAL A 22 -3.09 -14.68 10.51
CA VAL A 22 -2.84 -14.48 9.10
C VAL A 22 -2.39 -15.80 8.45
N GLN A 23 -3.01 -16.19 7.34
CA GLN A 23 -2.72 -17.43 6.59
C GLN A 23 -2.05 -17.17 5.24
N CYS A 24 -2.28 -16.00 4.64
CA CYS A 24 -1.67 -15.55 3.39
C CYS A 24 -0.83 -14.28 3.67
N PRO A 25 0.35 -14.39 4.30
CA PRO A 25 1.09 -13.23 4.79
C PRO A 25 1.51 -12.27 3.67
N ALA A 26 1.81 -12.77 2.46
CA ALA A 26 2.15 -11.92 1.32
C ALA A 26 0.93 -11.12 0.83
N ALA A 27 -0.25 -11.73 0.75
CA ALA A 27 -1.49 -11.05 0.40
C ALA A 27 -1.86 -9.98 1.44
N PHE A 28 -1.71 -10.30 2.74
CA PHE A 28 -1.97 -9.38 3.84
C PHE A 28 -1.03 -8.17 3.81
N ALA A 29 0.28 -8.39 3.63
CA ALA A 29 1.28 -7.32 3.50
C ALA A 29 1.07 -6.48 2.24
N ALA A 30 0.71 -7.10 1.11
CA ALA A 30 0.36 -6.39 -0.12
C ALA A 30 -0.86 -5.46 0.11
N GLY A 31 -1.85 -5.94 0.85
CA GLY A 31 -2.99 -5.12 1.29
C GLY A 31 -2.57 -3.99 2.22
N ALA A 32 -1.67 -4.25 3.18
CA ALA A 32 -1.16 -3.23 4.10
C ALA A 32 -0.41 -2.09 3.39
N ASN A 33 0.17 -2.34 2.23
CA ASN A 33 0.69 -1.28 1.36
C ASN A 33 -0.42 -0.50 0.63
N GLY A 34 -1.65 -0.97 0.63
CA GLY A 34 -2.78 -0.26 0.05
C GLY A 34 -2.57 0.12 -1.41
N PRO A 35 -2.94 1.36 -1.81
CA PRO A 35 -2.75 1.87 -3.18
C PRO A 35 -1.31 2.28 -3.48
N ASP A 36 -0.39 2.25 -2.50
CA ASP A 36 0.99 2.71 -2.65
C ASP A 36 1.79 1.90 -3.66
N SER A 37 1.43 0.62 -3.83
CA SER A 37 2.00 -0.21 -4.90
C SER A 37 1.83 0.41 -6.29
N PHE A 38 0.82 1.25 -6.49
CA PHE A 38 0.57 1.92 -7.77
C PHE A 38 1.59 3.02 -8.07
N PHE A 39 2.20 3.62 -7.04
CA PHE A 39 3.23 4.65 -7.24
C PHE A 39 4.51 4.12 -7.88
N CYS A 40 4.81 2.82 -7.71
CA CYS A 40 5.97 2.19 -8.31
C CYS A 40 5.74 1.78 -9.79
N TYR A 41 4.50 1.80 -10.29
CA TYR A 41 4.19 1.33 -11.62
C TYR A 41 4.84 2.18 -12.70
N GLU A 42 5.76 1.58 -13.46
CA GLU A 42 6.47 2.19 -14.58
C GLU A 42 7.06 3.58 -14.30
N VAL A 43 7.55 3.83 -13.06
CA VAL A 43 8.08 5.15 -12.66
C VAL A 43 9.31 5.58 -13.48
N TRP A 44 10.04 4.64 -14.10
CA TRP A 44 11.14 4.93 -15.02
C TRP A 44 10.67 5.46 -16.38
N LYS A 45 9.37 5.38 -16.68
CA LYS A 45 8.77 5.94 -17.88
C LYS A 45 8.19 7.33 -17.60
N LYS A 46 8.36 8.25 -18.54
CA LYS A 46 7.60 9.50 -18.53
C LYS A 46 6.10 9.17 -18.52
N ARG A 47 5.28 9.94 -17.78
CA ARG A 47 3.84 9.73 -17.62
C ARG A 47 3.12 9.42 -18.96
N ALA A 48 3.38 10.22 -20.00
CA ALA A 48 2.77 10.04 -21.31
C ALA A 48 3.20 8.77 -22.07
N LYS A 49 4.17 8.01 -21.53
CA LYS A 49 4.67 6.75 -22.12
C LYS A 49 4.33 5.52 -21.29
N ARG A 50 3.65 5.69 -20.15
CA ARG A 50 3.15 4.56 -19.35
C ARG A 50 2.01 3.88 -20.08
N HIS A 51 1.90 2.56 -19.92
CA HIS A 51 0.77 1.81 -20.49
C HIS A 51 -0.55 2.19 -19.79
N PHE A 52 -0.48 2.55 -18.52
CA PHE A 52 -1.58 3.09 -17.74
C PHE A 52 -1.05 4.05 -16.68
N ASP A 53 -1.84 5.04 -16.26
CA ASP A 53 -1.39 6.00 -15.24
C ASP A 53 -1.84 5.58 -13.83
N LEU A 54 -1.35 4.40 -13.38
CA LEU A 54 -1.62 3.88 -12.04
C LEU A 54 -1.19 4.83 -10.91
N PRO A 55 -0.05 5.55 -10.99
CA PRO A 55 0.32 6.50 -9.93
C PRO A 55 -0.73 7.60 -9.70
N THR A 56 -1.35 8.12 -10.77
CA THR A 56 -2.45 9.08 -10.61
C THR A 56 -3.69 8.44 -10.01
N LEU A 57 -4.00 7.19 -10.36
CA LEU A 57 -5.09 6.45 -9.73
C LEU A 57 -4.80 6.18 -8.25
N GLY A 58 -3.56 5.83 -7.88
CA GLY A 58 -3.14 5.68 -6.49
C GLY A 58 -3.38 6.95 -5.66
N ASN A 59 -2.97 8.12 -6.15
CA ASN A 59 -3.29 9.40 -5.50
C ASN A 59 -4.80 9.60 -5.32
N ARG A 60 -5.58 9.35 -6.37
CA ARG A 60 -7.02 9.46 -6.33
C ARG A 60 -7.66 8.53 -5.28
N MET A 61 -7.12 7.34 -5.08
CA MET A 61 -7.59 6.38 -4.07
C MET A 61 -7.33 6.85 -2.63
N HIS A 62 -6.29 7.65 -2.39
CA HIS A 62 -6.05 8.28 -1.09
C HIS A 62 -7.02 9.44 -0.81
N GLU A 63 -7.44 10.18 -1.84
CA GLU A 63 -8.18 11.43 -1.70
C GLU A 63 -9.69 11.27 -1.88
N GLU A 64 -10.12 10.32 -2.71
CA GLU A 64 -11.50 10.19 -3.14
C GLU A 64 -12.07 8.80 -2.85
N LYS A 65 -13.32 8.74 -2.41
CA LYS A 65 -14.14 7.50 -2.31
C LYS A 65 -13.50 6.36 -1.51
N THR A 66 -12.58 6.65 -0.59
CA THR A 66 -11.87 5.63 0.21
C THR A 66 -12.83 4.69 0.94
N GLY A 67 -13.86 5.24 1.60
CA GLY A 67 -14.88 4.44 2.29
C GLY A 67 -15.75 3.60 1.33
N GLU A 68 -16.01 4.08 0.12
CA GLU A 68 -16.73 3.31 -0.91
C GLU A 68 -15.87 2.15 -1.40
N PHE A 69 -14.58 2.39 -1.62
CA PHE A 69 -13.66 1.38 -2.06
C PHE A 69 -13.47 0.27 -1.01
N LEU A 70 -13.30 0.62 0.26
CA LEU A 70 -13.25 -0.34 1.36
C LEU A 70 -14.52 -1.21 1.45
N ARG A 71 -15.71 -0.60 1.32
CA ARG A 71 -16.96 -1.34 1.27
C ARG A 71 -17.06 -2.25 0.04
N CYS A 72 -16.52 -1.80 -1.11
CA CYS A 72 -16.47 -2.59 -2.33
C CYS A 72 -15.57 -3.83 -2.15
N LEU A 73 -14.37 -3.66 -1.60
CA LEU A 73 -13.50 -4.79 -1.24
C LEU A 73 -14.26 -5.81 -0.38
N CYS A 74 -14.87 -5.37 0.73
CA CYS A 74 -15.60 -6.25 1.64
C CYS A 74 -16.76 -7.01 0.97
N ARG A 75 -17.43 -6.42 -0.01
CA ARG A 75 -18.53 -7.07 -0.74
C ARG A 75 -18.07 -8.11 -1.74
N HIS A 76 -16.89 -7.91 -2.32
CA HIS A 76 -16.43 -8.71 -3.46
C HIS A 76 -15.39 -9.78 -3.10
N VAL A 77 -14.90 -9.83 -1.85
CA VAL A 77 -13.98 -10.90 -1.40
C VAL A 77 -14.64 -12.28 -1.53
N LYS A 78 -13.93 -13.24 -2.14
CA LYS A 78 -14.41 -14.61 -2.40
C LYS A 78 -13.43 -15.68 -1.95
N SER A 79 -12.14 -15.32 -1.77
CA SER A 79 -11.08 -16.24 -1.41
C SER A 79 -10.33 -15.75 -0.16
N ARG A 80 -9.55 -16.65 0.44
CA ARG A 80 -8.75 -16.29 1.61
C ARG A 80 -7.72 -15.20 1.32
N PRO A 81 -6.94 -15.25 0.22
CA PRO A 81 -6.03 -14.18 -0.15
C PRO A 81 -6.73 -12.82 -0.30
N GLN A 82 -7.91 -12.79 -0.91
CA GLN A 82 -8.69 -11.57 -1.07
C GLN A 82 -9.16 -10.99 0.27
N VAL A 83 -9.60 -11.84 1.21
CA VAL A 83 -9.99 -11.39 2.56
C VAL A 83 -8.79 -10.78 3.27
N GLU A 84 -7.63 -11.43 3.24
CA GLU A 84 -6.44 -10.94 3.93
C GLU A 84 -5.88 -9.68 3.27
N TYR A 85 -5.93 -9.59 1.94
CA TYR A 85 -5.64 -8.35 1.23
C TYR A 85 -6.56 -7.20 1.66
N ALA A 86 -7.87 -7.43 1.74
CA ALA A 86 -8.84 -6.42 2.15
C ALA A 86 -8.64 -5.97 3.61
N LEU A 87 -8.29 -6.88 4.52
CA LEU A 87 -7.95 -6.55 5.91
C LEU A 87 -6.66 -5.71 6.00
N GLY A 88 -5.63 -6.07 5.23
CA GLY A 88 -4.42 -5.26 5.11
C GLY A 88 -4.74 -3.85 4.59
N PHE A 89 -5.56 -3.75 3.53
CA PHE A 89 -5.96 -2.47 2.94
C PHE A 89 -6.73 -1.58 3.92
N LEU A 90 -7.60 -2.16 4.73
CA LEU A 90 -8.28 -1.44 5.81
C LEU A 90 -7.27 -0.90 6.84
N SER A 91 -6.25 -1.71 7.18
CA SER A 91 -5.18 -1.29 8.10
C SER A 91 -4.34 -0.16 7.52
N HIS A 92 -4.02 -0.20 6.21
CA HIS A 92 -3.34 0.90 5.52
C HIS A 92 -4.08 2.21 5.72
N TYR A 93 -5.36 2.24 5.35
CA TYR A 93 -6.17 3.45 5.48
C TYR A 93 -6.26 3.95 6.93
N ALA A 94 -6.41 3.03 7.89
CA ALA A 94 -6.45 3.41 9.31
C ALA A 94 -5.10 4.01 9.78
N ALA A 95 -3.96 3.46 9.35
CA ALA A 95 -2.64 4.00 9.67
C ALA A 95 -2.44 5.39 9.09
N ASP A 96 -2.79 5.60 7.82
CA ASP A 96 -2.68 6.89 7.14
C ASP A 96 -3.47 7.99 7.83
N THR A 97 -4.71 7.69 8.28
CA THR A 97 -5.53 8.69 9.00
C THR A 97 -4.91 9.13 10.33
N VAL A 98 -4.04 8.32 10.91
CA VAL A 98 -3.36 8.63 12.19
C VAL A 98 -2.01 9.30 11.96
N VAL A 99 -1.23 8.81 10.99
CA VAL A 99 0.18 9.23 10.79
C VAL A 99 0.27 10.50 9.93
N HIS A 100 -0.49 10.61 8.85
CA HIS A 100 -0.39 11.73 7.93
C HIS A 100 -0.66 13.12 8.55
N PRO A 101 -1.57 13.32 9.52
CA PRO A 101 -1.68 14.62 10.18
C PRO A 101 -0.37 15.12 10.80
N PHE A 102 0.43 14.22 11.39
CA PHE A 102 1.75 14.55 11.90
C PHE A 102 2.74 14.86 10.77
N VAL A 103 2.82 13.98 9.76
CA VAL A 103 3.73 14.17 8.61
C VAL A 103 3.42 15.49 7.90
N TYR A 104 2.17 15.79 7.62
CA TYR A 104 1.77 17.06 7.00
C TYR A 104 2.09 18.27 7.88
N ALA A 105 1.90 18.18 9.18
CA ALA A 105 2.25 19.27 10.10
C ALA A 105 3.75 19.57 10.03
N MET A 106 4.61 18.55 10.00
CA MET A 106 6.07 18.68 9.95
C MET A 106 6.59 19.17 8.59
N CYS A 107 5.78 19.09 7.55
CA CYS A 107 6.11 19.55 6.18
C CYS A 107 5.57 20.96 5.86
N GLN A 108 4.90 21.64 6.80
CA GLN A 108 4.38 22.99 6.58
C GLN A 108 5.51 24.03 6.45
N PRO A 109 5.28 25.16 5.76
CA PRO A 109 6.26 26.24 5.69
C PRO A 109 6.78 26.65 7.06
N GLY A 110 8.10 26.73 7.21
CA GLY A 110 8.77 27.04 8.48
C GLY A 110 9.03 25.82 9.38
N GLN A 111 8.58 24.64 9.03
CA GLN A 111 8.87 23.41 9.74
C GLN A 111 10.16 22.74 9.21
N PRO A 112 10.81 21.84 9.98
CA PRO A 112 12.09 21.24 9.60
C PRO A 112 12.10 20.50 8.26
N TYR A 113 10.95 19.99 7.82
CA TYR A 113 10.82 19.18 6.61
C TYR A 113 9.97 19.84 5.51
N ALA A 114 9.87 21.17 5.52
CA ALA A 114 9.07 21.96 4.57
C ALA A 114 9.58 21.92 3.10
N GLY A 115 10.69 21.26 2.82
CA GLY A 115 11.28 21.21 1.48
C GLY A 115 10.71 20.08 0.59
N PRO A 116 11.02 20.12 -0.72
CA PRO A 116 10.72 19.01 -1.63
C PRO A 116 11.30 17.69 -1.09
N GLY A 117 10.48 16.64 -1.03
CA GLY A 117 10.89 15.33 -0.52
C GLY A 117 10.84 15.18 1.00
N GLY A 118 10.53 16.24 1.78
CA GLY A 118 10.46 16.16 3.24
C GLY A 118 9.43 15.15 3.74
N HIS A 119 8.28 15.04 3.08
CA HIS A 119 7.26 14.05 3.37
C HIS A 119 7.83 12.61 3.28
N GLY A 120 8.37 12.23 2.12
CA GLY A 120 8.95 10.90 1.94
C GLY A 120 10.15 10.64 2.86
N TYR A 121 10.96 11.66 3.16
CA TYR A 121 12.05 11.52 4.12
C TYR A 121 11.55 11.15 5.53
N LEU A 122 10.49 11.81 6.00
CA LEU A 122 9.90 11.49 7.31
C LEU A 122 9.37 10.07 7.38
N GLU A 123 8.73 9.61 6.33
CA GLU A 123 8.19 8.26 6.26
C GLU A 123 9.30 7.20 6.24
N ILE A 124 10.37 7.42 5.44
CA ILE A 124 11.57 6.55 5.45
C ILE A 124 12.22 6.54 6.84
N ALA A 125 12.35 7.71 7.47
CA ALA A 125 12.94 7.79 8.81
C ALA A 125 12.09 7.04 9.85
N LEU A 126 10.77 7.12 9.74
CA LEU A 126 9.84 6.37 10.60
C LEU A 126 10.01 4.86 10.41
N ASP A 127 10.02 4.38 9.17
CA ASP A 127 10.24 2.97 8.86
C ASP A 127 11.56 2.46 9.42
N SER A 128 12.66 3.18 9.18
CA SER A 128 13.99 2.82 9.68
C SER A 128 14.03 2.79 11.22
N THR A 129 13.40 3.76 11.88
CA THR A 129 13.36 3.82 13.35
C THR A 129 12.56 2.65 13.92
N LEU A 130 11.38 2.38 13.38
CA LEU A 130 10.53 1.28 13.85
C LEU A 130 11.14 -0.08 13.56
N HIS A 131 11.84 -0.23 12.44
CA HIS A 131 12.55 -1.46 12.09
C HIS A 131 13.74 -1.68 13.03
N GLU A 132 14.47 -0.61 13.37
CA GLU A 132 15.57 -0.69 14.35
C GLU A 132 15.08 -1.06 15.75
N GLU A 133 13.94 -0.52 16.19
CA GLU A 133 13.30 -0.92 17.44
C GLU A 133 12.94 -2.41 17.48
N ASP A 134 12.39 -2.94 16.38
CA ASP A 134 11.90 -4.31 16.33
C ASP A 134 13.03 -5.35 16.09
N THR A 135 14.12 -4.97 15.38
CA THR A 135 15.12 -5.92 14.87
C THR A 135 16.59 -5.60 15.24
N GLY A 136 16.85 -4.38 15.72
CA GLY A 136 18.20 -3.86 15.96
C GLY A 136 18.91 -3.33 14.70
N SER A 137 18.22 -3.23 13.56
CA SER A 137 18.76 -2.72 12.30
C SER A 137 17.87 -1.63 11.71
N ALA A 138 18.45 -0.48 11.35
CA ALA A 138 17.74 0.57 10.63
C ALA A 138 17.54 0.26 9.12
N LEU A 139 18.20 -0.77 8.59
CA LEU A 139 18.06 -1.19 7.20
C LEU A 139 16.82 -2.08 7.05
N VAL A 140 15.81 -1.59 6.36
CA VAL A 140 14.54 -2.31 6.12
C VAL A 140 14.66 -3.20 4.88
N PRO A 141 14.56 -4.54 5.02
CA PRO A 141 14.60 -5.43 3.86
C PRO A 141 13.31 -5.34 3.04
N VAL A 142 13.46 -5.39 1.71
CA VAL A 142 12.31 -5.35 0.77
C VAL A 142 11.25 -6.42 1.06
N ASN A 143 11.66 -7.62 1.46
CA ASN A 143 10.72 -8.71 1.75
C ASN A 143 9.88 -8.46 3.02
N ASP A 144 10.34 -7.61 3.93
CA ASP A 144 9.57 -7.24 5.14
C ASP A 144 8.51 -6.16 4.83
N VAL A 145 8.66 -5.50 3.69
CA VAL A 145 7.81 -4.40 3.24
C VAL A 145 6.85 -4.83 2.13
N SER A 146 7.38 -5.50 1.12
CA SER A 146 6.63 -5.80 -0.12
C SER A 146 6.92 -7.25 -0.58
N PRO A 147 6.57 -8.27 0.24
CA PRO A 147 6.63 -9.64 -0.22
C PRO A 147 5.65 -9.82 -1.40
N LEU A 148 6.13 -10.40 -2.50
CA LEU A 148 5.26 -10.65 -3.64
C LEU A 148 4.32 -11.83 -3.34
N PRO A 149 2.99 -11.67 -3.46
CA PRO A 149 2.04 -12.78 -3.39
C PRO A 149 2.36 -13.88 -4.42
N THR A 150 1.99 -15.13 -4.14
CA THR A 150 2.10 -16.22 -5.12
C THR A 150 1.28 -15.95 -6.38
N GLY A 151 1.52 -16.69 -7.48
CA GLY A 151 0.80 -16.48 -8.72
C GLY A 151 -0.73 -16.57 -8.56
N GLU A 152 -1.21 -17.53 -7.77
CA GLU A 152 -2.65 -17.70 -7.48
C GLU A 152 -3.19 -16.58 -6.57
N GLU A 153 -2.49 -16.24 -5.50
CA GLU A 153 -2.86 -15.12 -4.63
C GLU A 153 -2.89 -13.80 -5.40
N LEU A 154 -1.89 -13.57 -6.27
CA LEU A 154 -1.80 -12.35 -7.08
C LEU A 154 -2.95 -12.27 -8.07
N ALA A 155 -3.31 -13.38 -8.74
CA ALA A 155 -4.46 -13.45 -9.64
C ALA A 155 -5.78 -13.13 -8.91
N ASP A 156 -5.97 -13.67 -7.72
CA ASP A 156 -7.14 -13.40 -6.87
C ASP A 156 -7.23 -11.92 -6.48
N ILE A 157 -6.10 -11.34 -6.02
CA ILE A 157 -6.03 -9.95 -5.59
C ILE A 157 -6.29 -8.99 -6.76
N THR A 158 -5.67 -9.24 -7.91
CA THR A 158 -5.81 -8.35 -9.08
C THR A 158 -7.23 -8.42 -9.68
N ALA A 159 -7.88 -9.58 -9.65
CA ALA A 159 -9.29 -9.73 -10.05
C ALA A 159 -10.23 -8.94 -9.11
N LEU A 160 -9.97 -8.96 -7.80
CA LEU A 160 -10.72 -8.16 -6.81
C LEU A 160 -10.51 -6.66 -7.06
N LEU A 161 -9.25 -6.24 -7.22
CA LEU A 161 -8.90 -4.84 -7.50
C LEU A 161 -9.55 -4.33 -8.79
N HIS A 162 -9.45 -5.09 -9.90
CA HIS A 162 -10.09 -4.75 -11.17
C HIS A 162 -11.59 -4.49 -10.99
N THR A 163 -12.30 -5.41 -10.31
CA THR A 163 -13.73 -5.27 -10.03
C THR A 163 -14.03 -4.00 -9.25
N CYS A 164 -13.29 -3.74 -8.16
CA CYS A 164 -13.55 -2.59 -7.30
C CYS A 164 -13.14 -1.26 -7.93
N LEU A 165 -12.07 -1.22 -8.72
CA LEU A 165 -11.66 -0.03 -9.46
C LEU A 165 -12.67 0.38 -10.52
N LEU A 166 -13.20 -0.62 -11.25
CA LEU A 166 -14.25 -0.38 -12.23
C LEU A 166 -15.54 0.11 -11.56
N GLU A 167 -15.99 -0.54 -10.47
CA GLU A 167 -17.25 -0.20 -9.78
C GLU A 167 -17.18 1.19 -9.13
N VAL A 168 -16.11 1.49 -8.42
CA VAL A 168 -16.02 2.70 -7.57
C VAL A 168 -15.54 3.92 -8.35
N TYR A 169 -14.51 3.73 -9.18
CA TYR A 169 -13.85 4.85 -9.89
C TYR A 169 -14.22 4.93 -11.37
N GLY A 170 -14.93 3.92 -11.92
CA GLY A 170 -15.24 3.84 -13.34
C GLY A 170 -13.99 3.62 -14.21
N VAL A 171 -12.94 3.01 -13.65
CA VAL A 171 -11.64 2.86 -14.31
C VAL A 171 -11.40 1.38 -14.61
N ASP A 172 -11.32 1.04 -15.88
CA ASP A 172 -11.04 -0.31 -16.37
C ASP A 172 -9.50 -0.49 -16.48
N VAL A 173 -8.91 -1.13 -15.46
CA VAL A 173 -7.48 -1.44 -15.42
C VAL A 173 -7.28 -2.93 -15.62
N SER A 174 -6.44 -3.34 -16.58
CA SER A 174 -6.18 -4.76 -16.77
C SER A 174 -5.49 -5.40 -15.55
N VAL A 175 -5.79 -6.68 -15.33
CA VAL A 175 -5.20 -7.44 -14.20
C VAL A 175 -3.68 -7.56 -14.33
N GLU A 176 -3.14 -7.55 -15.55
CA GLU A 176 -1.71 -7.58 -15.83
C GLU A 176 -1.02 -6.30 -15.33
N TYR A 177 -1.60 -5.12 -15.57
CA TYR A 177 -1.03 -3.85 -15.07
C TYR A 177 -1.09 -3.77 -13.56
N LEU A 178 -2.14 -4.32 -12.94
CA LEU A 178 -2.24 -4.43 -11.49
C LEU A 178 -1.18 -5.38 -10.92
N ALA A 179 -0.95 -6.54 -11.57
CA ALA A 179 0.11 -7.47 -11.17
C ALA A 179 1.51 -6.85 -11.32
N ASP A 180 1.74 -6.14 -12.43
CA ASP A 180 3.00 -5.41 -12.66
C ASP A 180 3.26 -4.36 -11.57
N ALA A 181 2.24 -3.69 -11.05
CA ALA A 181 2.40 -2.71 -9.97
C ALA A 181 3.01 -3.35 -8.71
N PHE A 182 2.55 -4.54 -8.30
CA PHE A 182 3.14 -5.29 -7.18
C PHE A 182 4.57 -5.73 -7.47
N TYR A 183 4.83 -6.23 -8.69
CA TYR A 183 6.19 -6.62 -9.10
C TYR A 183 7.13 -5.41 -9.11
N HIS A 184 6.72 -4.29 -9.70
CA HIS A 184 7.52 -3.07 -9.74
C HIS A 184 7.81 -2.54 -8.33
N THR A 185 6.85 -2.60 -7.42
CA THR A 185 7.06 -2.23 -6.01
C THR A 185 8.15 -3.07 -5.37
N LYS A 186 8.12 -4.39 -5.57
CA LYS A 186 9.15 -5.29 -5.04
C LYS A 186 10.55 -5.02 -5.60
N VAL A 187 10.66 -4.64 -6.87
CA VAL A 187 11.96 -4.43 -7.53
C VAL A 187 12.55 -3.05 -7.21
N LEU A 188 11.72 -2.06 -6.90
CA LEU A 188 12.12 -0.67 -6.72
C LEU A 188 12.34 -0.25 -5.26
N ARG A 189 11.88 -1.04 -4.32
CA ARG A 189 12.10 -0.86 -2.88
C ARG A 189 13.28 -1.72 -2.42
#